data_0a9ba15663a49fd4402d15c960f36c87
#
_entry.id   0a9ba15663a49fd4402d15c960f36c87
#
_cell.length_a   1.000
_cell.length_b   1.000
_cell.length_c   1.000
_cell.angle_alpha   90.00
_cell.angle_beta   90.00
_cell.angle_gamma   90.00
#
_symmetry.space_group_name_H-M   'P 1'
#
loop_
_entity.id
_entity.type
_entity.pdbx_description
1 polymer ?
#
loop_
_entity_poly.entity_id
_entity_poly.type
_entity_poly.pdbx_seq_one_letter_code
_entity_poly.pdbx_strand_id
1 'polypeptide(L)'
;MPKSSPLSSPSKTLAEEELVGSLSWLIDLRWLAGIGVLIATWFCSSVLDLEILTSPLYALGVAVLAYNGLYWWALQRFDAEPSTPIVTYQWFARVQIGLDWVAMALLIHWSGGIESPAIFFYLFYIPIASLLLPHDRAFLYVTLAPILVGGIALLEYHGILTHVNVFE
;
A
#
# COMPACT_ATOMS: atom_id res chain seq x y z
N MET A 1 -25.97 -51.24 1.24
CA MET A 1 -25.37 -50.13 2.00
C MET A 1 -24.66 -49.22 1.01
N PRO A 2 -25.14 -48.00 0.75
CA PRO A 2 -24.45 -47.08 -0.10
C PRO A 2 -23.25 -46.50 0.68
N LYS A 3 -22.04 -46.61 0.10
CA LYS A 3 -20.84 -45.95 0.58
C LYS A 3 -21.06 -44.43 0.54
N SER A 4 -21.05 -43.80 1.72
CA SER A 4 -20.95 -42.36 1.85
C SER A 4 -19.65 -41.91 1.18
N SER A 5 -19.78 -41.17 0.10
CA SER A 5 -18.65 -40.46 -0.53
C SER A 5 -18.01 -39.53 0.52
N PRO A 6 -16.66 -39.46 0.61
CA PRO A 6 -16.02 -38.49 1.47
C PRO A 6 -16.45 -37.09 1.01
N LEU A 7 -16.97 -36.32 1.96
CA LEU A 7 -17.26 -34.89 1.76
C LEU A 7 -15.99 -34.24 1.21
N SER A 8 -16.02 -33.83 -0.05
CA SER A 8 -15.01 -33.02 -0.63
C SER A 8 -14.86 -31.78 0.25
N SER A 9 -13.66 -31.54 0.77
CA SER A 9 -13.31 -30.28 1.40
C SER A 9 -13.80 -29.14 0.49
N PRO A 10 -14.43 -28.09 1.03
CA PRO A 10 -14.89 -26.98 0.22
C PRO A 10 -13.66 -26.40 -0.51
N SER A 11 -13.57 -26.65 -1.82
CA SER A 11 -12.60 -26.03 -2.69
C SER A 11 -12.88 -24.53 -2.65
N LYS A 12 -11.84 -23.71 -2.43
CA LYS A 12 -11.96 -22.26 -2.55
C LYS A 12 -12.65 -21.92 -3.88
N THR A 13 -13.52 -20.94 -3.87
CA THR A 13 -14.14 -20.47 -5.10
C THR A 13 -13.08 -19.79 -5.97
N LEU A 14 -13.27 -19.79 -7.29
CA LEU A 14 -12.33 -19.13 -8.23
C LEU A 14 -12.10 -17.66 -7.83
N ALA A 15 -13.12 -16.98 -7.33
CA ALA A 15 -13.02 -15.60 -6.85
C ALA A 15 -12.13 -15.45 -5.60
N GLU A 16 -12.13 -16.44 -4.71
CA GLU A 16 -11.25 -16.47 -3.53
C GLU A 16 -9.79 -16.71 -3.93
N GLU A 17 -9.55 -17.63 -4.86
CA GLU A 17 -8.20 -17.89 -5.37
C GLU A 17 -7.61 -16.67 -6.09
N GLU A 18 -8.41 -15.98 -6.90
CA GLU A 18 -8.02 -14.76 -7.59
C GLU A 18 -7.71 -13.62 -6.60
N LEU A 19 -8.53 -13.46 -5.55
CA LEU A 19 -8.30 -12.45 -4.53
C LEU A 19 -7.03 -12.73 -3.72
N VAL A 20 -6.80 -13.97 -3.30
CA VAL A 20 -5.58 -14.38 -2.58
C VAL A 20 -4.34 -14.17 -3.46
N GLY A 21 -4.40 -14.54 -4.74
CA GLY A 21 -3.32 -14.30 -5.69
C GLY A 21 -2.98 -12.81 -5.83
N SER A 22 -4.00 -11.96 -5.95
CA SER A 22 -3.85 -10.51 -6.03
C SER A 22 -3.25 -9.91 -4.76
N LEU A 23 -3.65 -10.40 -3.57
CA LEU A 23 -3.08 -9.98 -2.28
C LEU A 23 -1.62 -10.39 -2.14
N SER A 24 -1.26 -11.60 -2.56
CA SER A 24 0.13 -12.07 -2.55
C SER A 24 1.00 -11.20 -3.45
N TRP A 25 0.55 -10.94 -4.68
CA TRP A 25 1.26 -10.07 -5.61
C TRP A 25 1.45 -8.65 -5.05
N LEU A 26 0.45 -8.08 -4.37
CA LEU A 26 0.55 -6.77 -3.74
C LEU A 26 1.60 -6.74 -2.61
N ILE A 27 1.69 -7.82 -1.81
CA ILE A 27 2.71 -7.99 -0.78
C ILE A 27 4.11 -8.02 -1.42
N ASP A 28 4.29 -8.75 -2.53
CA ASP A 28 5.58 -8.84 -3.24
C ASP A 28 5.99 -7.48 -3.82
N LEU A 29 5.04 -6.76 -4.43
CA LEU A 29 5.28 -5.41 -4.94
C LEU A 29 5.70 -4.44 -3.84
N ARG A 30 5.14 -4.58 -2.64
CA ARG A 30 5.43 -3.72 -1.49
C ARG A 30 6.84 -3.96 -0.92
N TRP A 31 7.38 -5.18 -1.00
CA TRP A 31 8.79 -5.42 -0.70
C TRP A 31 9.69 -4.57 -1.59
N LEU A 32 9.41 -4.57 -2.90
CA LEU A 32 10.14 -3.76 -3.86
C LEU A 32 9.99 -2.26 -3.56
N ALA A 33 8.78 -1.79 -3.27
CA ALA A 33 8.51 -0.39 -2.93
C ALA A 33 9.25 0.06 -1.67
N GLY A 34 9.19 -0.72 -0.57
CA GLY A 34 9.87 -0.39 0.69
C GLY A 34 11.40 -0.33 0.54
N ILE A 35 12.00 -1.29 -0.15
CA ILE A 35 13.43 -1.27 -0.49
C ILE A 35 13.75 -0.08 -1.40
N GLY A 36 12.88 0.19 -2.38
CA GLY A 36 13.01 1.33 -3.29
C GLY A 36 13.05 2.67 -2.55
N VAL A 37 12.19 2.87 -1.55
CA VAL A 37 12.19 4.08 -0.71
C VAL A 37 13.53 4.23 0.03
N LEU A 38 14.06 3.15 0.62
CA LEU A 38 15.34 3.20 1.34
C LEU A 38 16.51 3.54 0.40
N ILE A 39 16.56 2.89 -0.77
CA ILE A 39 17.61 3.15 -1.77
C ILE A 39 17.48 4.57 -2.34
N ALA A 40 16.27 5.02 -2.68
CA ALA A 40 16.05 6.36 -3.19
C ALA A 40 16.43 7.44 -2.17
N THR A 41 16.06 7.25 -0.89
CA THR A 41 16.44 8.16 0.19
C THR A 41 17.96 8.24 0.33
N TRP A 42 18.65 7.10 0.32
CA TRP A 42 20.09 7.06 0.37
C TRP A 42 20.73 7.75 -0.84
N PHE A 43 20.24 7.50 -2.04
CA PHE A 43 20.75 8.08 -3.27
C PHE A 43 20.57 9.60 -3.30
N CYS A 44 19.37 10.08 -2.95
CA CYS A 44 19.07 11.51 -2.91
C CYS A 44 19.94 12.25 -1.88
N SER A 45 20.15 11.65 -0.71
CA SER A 45 20.93 12.31 0.35
C SER A 45 22.45 12.20 0.17
N SER A 46 22.96 11.10 -0.42
CA SER A 46 24.39 10.82 -0.46
C SER A 46 25.05 11.09 -1.82
N VAL A 47 24.26 11.10 -2.90
CA VAL A 47 24.77 11.27 -4.28
C VAL A 47 24.31 12.60 -4.86
N LEU A 48 23.07 13.00 -4.60
CA LEU A 48 22.49 14.24 -5.13
C LEU A 48 22.61 15.41 -4.15
N ASP A 49 23.06 15.18 -2.91
CA ASP A 49 23.18 16.18 -1.83
C ASP A 49 21.88 17.02 -1.63
N LEU A 50 20.72 16.38 -1.83
CA LEU A 50 19.43 17.04 -1.65
C LEU A 50 19.09 17.18 -0.17
N GLU A 51 18.60 18.35 0.24
CA GLU A 51 18.14 18.62 1.61
C GLU A 51 16.76 18.03 1.91
N ILE A 52 16.66 16.69 1.85
CA ILE A 52 15.44 15.96 2.20
C ILE A 52 15.44 15.53 3.66
N LEU A 53 14.25 15.33 4.23
CA LEU A 53 14.11 14.78 5.57
C LEU A 53 14.43 13.27 5.59
N THR A 54 15.72 12.92 5.61
CA THR A 54 16.20 11.53 5.50
C THR A 54 15.71 10.65 6.64
N SER A 55 15.71 11.16 7.89
CA SER A 55 15.32 10.37 9.06
C SER A 55 13.87 9.84 8.99
N PRO A 56 12.84 10.66 8.73
CA PRO A 56 11.48 10.16 8.59
C PRO A 56 11.28 9.29 7.34
N LEU A 57 12.01 9.55 6.24
CA LEU A 57 11.94 8.71 5.04
C LEU A 57 12.51 7.30 5.27
N TYR A 58 13.64 7.19 5.98
CA TYR A 58 14.16 5.88 6.40
C TYR A 58 13.21 5.17 7.35
N ALA A 59 12.65 5.88 8.33
CA ALA A 59 11.67 5.32 9.25
C ALA A 59 10.43 4.81 8.51
N LEU A 60 9.95 5.55 7.51
CA LEU A 60 8.83 5.14 6.67
C LEU A 60 9.16 3.88 5.85
N GLY A 61 10.32 3.83 5.19
CA GLY A 61 10.75 2.65 4.43
C GLY A 61 10.82 1.39 5.31
N VAL A 62 11.41 1.52 6.51
CA VAL A 62 11.46 0.41 7.49
C VAL A 62 10.05 0.04 7.97
N ALA A 63 9.18 1.00 8.25
CA ALA A 63 7.80 0.76 8.66
C ALA A 63 7.01 0.01 7.57
N VAL A 64 7.17 0.42 6.30
CA VAL A 64 6.56 -0.29 5.15
C VAL A 64 7.01 -1.74 5.09
N LEU A 65 8.29 -2.02 5.22
CA LEU A 65 8.82 -3.38 5.21
C LEU A 65 8.30 -4.19 6.43
N ALA A 66 8.25 -3.57 7.61
CA ALA A 66 7.79 -4.23 8.83
C ALA A 66 6.31 -4.63 8.74
N TYR A 67 5.41 -3.70 8.36
CA TYR A 67 4.00 -4.06 8.24
C TYR A 67 3.75 -5.00 7.05
N ASN A 68 4.55 -4.93 5.98
CA ASN A 68 4.47 -5.89 4.90
C ASN A 68 4.81 -7.32 5.35
N GLY A 69 5.82 -7.47 6.20
CA GLY A 69 6.13 -8.75 6.84
C GLY A 69 4.97 -9.29 7.69
N LEU A 70 4.25 -8.40 8.41
CA LEU A 70 3.04 -8.77 9.14
C LEU A 70 1.91 -9.21 8.20
N TYR A 71 1.72 -8.54 7.07
CA TYR A 71 0.73 -8.92 6.07
C TYR A 71 1.04 -10.27 5.43
N TRP A 72 2.30 -10.51 5.08
CA TRP A 72 2.75 -11.80 4.56
C TRP A 72 2.45 -12.93 5.55
N TRP A 73 2.81 -12.73 6.83
CA TRP A 73 2.54 -13.70 7.89
C TRP A 73 1.04 -13.94 8.11
N ALA A 74 0.24 -12.86 8.13
CA ALA A 74 -1.21 -12.96 8.32
C ALA A 74 -1.88 -13.68 7.15
N LEU A 75 -1.48 -13.39 5.90
CA LEU A 75 -2.01 -14.06 4.72
C LEU A 75 -1.75 -15.57 4.76
N GLN A 76 -0.54 -15.99 5.18
CA GLN A 76 -0.22 -17.41 5.35
C GLN A 76 -1.09 -18.07 6.41
N ARG A 77 -1.42 -17.36 7.50
CA ARG A 77 -2.31 -17.87 8.53
C ARG A 77 -3.72 -18.05 8.02
N PHE A 78 -4.25 -17.09 7.27
CA PHE A 78 -5.58 -17.18 6.68
C PHE A 78 -5.67 -18.31 5.64
N ASP A 79 -4.62 -18.46 4.84
CA ASP A 79 -4.57 -19.49 3.80
C ASP A 79 -4.46 -20.92 4.36
N ALA A 80 -3.84 -21.07 5.54
CA ALA A 80 -3.72 -22.33 6.24
C ALA A 80 -5.05 -22.79 6.89
N GLU A 81 -6.04 -21.90 7.06
CA GLU A 81 -7.34 -22.20 7.65
C GLU A 81 -8.41 -22.37 6.56
N PRO A 82 -8.87 -23.59 6.26
CA PRO A 82 -9.82 -23.85 5.17
C PRO A 82 -11.19 -23.17 5.35
N SER A 83 -11.51 -22.72 6.56
CA SER A 83 -12.78 -22.09 6.91
C SER A 83 -12.76 -20.56 6.90
N THR A 84 -11.66 -19.94 6.46
CA THR A 84 -11.54 -18.48 6.45
C THR A 84 -12.54 -17.85 5.48
N PRO A 85 -13.49 -17.01 5.95
CA PRO A 85 -14.50 -16.40 5.10
C PRO A 85 -13.87 -15.39 4.11
N ILE A 86 -14.41 -15.30 2.91
CA ILE A 86 -13.98 -14.31 1.88
C ILE A 86 -14.02 -12.87 2.40
N VAL A 87 -14.93 -12.55 3.29
CA VAL A 87 -15.04 -11.22 3.93
C VAL A 87 -13.76 -10.84 4.67
N THR A 88 -13.05 -11.80 5.27
CA THR A 88 -11.77 -11.58 5.95
C THR A 88 -10.71 -11.09 4.96
N TYR A 89 -10.59 -11.74 3.81
CA TYR A 89 -9.66 -11.32 2.74
C TYR A 89 -10.01 -9.93 2.19
N GLN A 90 -11.31 -9.63 2.03
CA GLN A 90 -11.76 -8.32 1.57
C GLN A 90 -11.44 -7.22 2.59
N TRP A 91 -11.63 -7.45 3.89
CA TRP A 91 -11.23 -6.51 4.94
C TRP A 91 -9.72 -6.33 4.97
N PHE A 92 -8.99 -7.41 4.85
CA PHE A 92 -7.54 -7.41 4.81
C PHE A 92 -7.00 -6.58 3.63
N ALA A 93 -7.60 -6.73 2.44
CA ALA A 93 -7.29 -5.90 1.28
C ALA A 93 -7.53 -4.40 1.55
N ARG A 94 -8.68 -4.05 2.15
CA ARG A 94 -9.02 -2.65 2.46
C ARG A 94 -8.03 -2.01 3.44
N VAL A 95 -7.66 -2.74 4.49
CA VAL A 95 -6.68 -2.25 5.47
C VAL A 95 -5.32 -2.03 4.81
N GLN A 96 -4.88 -2.97 3.98
CA GLN A 96 -3.63 -2.83 3.22
C GLN A 96 -3.62 -1.59 2.33
N ILE A 97 -4.67 -1.42 1.52
CA ILE A 97 -4.81 -0.26 0.64
C ILE A 97 -4.84 1.04 1.45
N GLY A 98 -5.58 1.09 2.56
CA GLY A 98 -5.65 2.27 3.41
C GLY A 98 -4.31 2.66 4.02
N LEU A 99 -3.52 1.68 4.51
CA LEU A 99 -2.18 1.93 5.04
C LEU A 99 -1.19 2.37 3.97
N ASP A 100 -1.28 1.80 2.77
CA ASP A 100 -0.44 2.24 1.64
C ASP A 100 -0.72 3.70 1.26
N TRP A 101 -1.98 4.13 1.35
CA TRP A 101 -2.35 5.52 1.10
C TRP A 101 -1.75 6.47 2.11
N VAL A 102 -1.78 6.09 3.39
CA VAL A 102 -1.13 6.87 4.46
C VAL A 102 0.39 6.89 4.24
N ALA A 103 1.01 5.76 3.96
CA ALA A 103 2.44 5.68 3.69
C ALA A 103 2.84 6.55 2.48
N MET A 104 2.04 6.53 1.39
CA MET A 104 2.29 7.36 0.23
C MET A 104 2.13 8.84 0.52
N ALA A 105 1.11 9.24 1.30
CA ALA A 105 0.91 10.62 1.72
C ALA A 105 2.10 11.14 2.54
N LEU A 106 2.60 10.34 3.47
CA LEU A 106 3.80 10.66 4.27
C LEU A 106 5.06 10.71 3.41
N LEU A 107 5.20 9.78 2.45
CA LEU A 107 6.31 9.78 1.50
C LEU A 107 6.36 11.09 0.72
N ILE A 108 5.22 11.52 0.15
CA ILE A 108 5.11 12.77 -0.59
C ILE A 108 5.45 13.95 0.31
N HIS A 109 4.86 14.03 1.50
CA HIS A 109 5.09 15.14 2.43
C HIS A 109 6.58 15.29 2.79
N TRP A 110 7.26 14.19 3.14
CA TRP A 110 8.67 14.24 3.56
C TRP A 110 9.68 14.29 2.42
N SER A 111 9.26 14.01 1.17
CA SER A 111 10.13 14.07 -0.01
C SER A 111 9.98 15.35 -0.83
N GLY A 112 9.32 16.38 -0.29
CA GLY A 112 9.19 17.69 -0.93
C GLY A 112 7.75 18.11 -1.25
N GLY A 113 6.75 17.49 -0.61
CA GLY A 113 5.34 17.87 -0.76
C GLY A 113 4.85 17.76 -2.22
N ILE A 114 4.23 18.82 -2.70
CA ILE A 114 3.70 18.87 -4.08
C ILE A 114 4.76 18.87 -5.18
N GLU A 115 6.01 19.20 -4.86
CA GLU A 115 7.14 19.17 -5.79
C GLU A 115 7.77 17.77 -5.90
N SER A 116 7.36 16.84 -5.05
CA SER A 116 7.90 15.49 -5.02
C SER A 116 7.51 14.69 -6.26
N PRO A 117 8.47 14.05 -6.94
CA PRO A 117 8.18 13.10 -8.01
C PRO A 117 7.39 11.88 -7.51
N ALA A 118 7.32 11.63 -6.20
CA ALA A 118 6.55 10.56 -5.60
C ALA A 118 5.03 10.66 -5.88
N ILE A 119 4.52 11.85 -6.25
CA ILE A 119 3.12 12.04 -6.67
C ILE A 119 2.75 11.12 -7.85
N PHE A 120 3.68 10.85 -8.76
CA PHE A 120 3.42 9.96 -9.89
C PHE A 120 3.12 8.52 -9.48
N PHE A 121 3.57 8.08 -8.31
CA PHE A 121 3.24 6.75 -7.81
C PHE A 121 1.75 6.57 -7.50
N TYR A 122 1.01 7.62 -7.22
CA TYR A 122 -0.46 7.53 -7.08
C TYR A 122 -1.14 7.04 -8.36
N LEU A 123 -0.58 7.33 -9.54
CA LEU A 123 -1.13 6.85 -10.80
C LEU A 123 -1.12 5.31 -10.90
N PHE A 124 -0.16 4.65 -10.25
CA PHE A 124 -0.09 3.19 -10.20
C PHE A 124 -1.12 2.58 -9.24
N TYR A 125 -1.56 3.34 -8.23
CA TYR A 125 -2.59 2.86 -7.31
C TYR A 125 -3.99 2.80 -7.90
N ILE A 126 -4.28 3.58 -8.94
CA ILE A 126 -5.57 3.55 -9.62
C ILE A 126 -5.89 2.16 -10.20
N PRO A 127 -5.04 1.56 -11.05
CA PRO A 127 -5.28 0.20 -11.54
C PRO A 127 -5.23 -0.85 -10.42
N ILE A 128 -4.39 -0.70 -9.40
CA ILE A 128 -4.32 -1.64 -8.26
C ILE A 128 -5.65 -1.64 -7.50
N ALA A 129 -6.19 -0.46 -7.19
CA ALA A 129 -7.47 -0.34 -6.51
C ALA A 129 -8.63 -0.91 -7.34
N SER A 130 -8.61 -0.73 -8.66
CA SER A 130 -9.63 -1.26 -9.57
C SER A 130 -9.59 -2.77 -9.70
N LEU A 131 -8.43 -3.39 -9.52
CA LEU A 131 -8.24 -4.85 -9.57
C LEU A 131 -8.70 -5.53 -8.28
N LEU A 132 -8.43 -4.91 -7.13
CA LEU A 132 -8.65 -5.51 -5.80
C LEU A 132 -10.02 -5.23 -5.21
N LEU A 133 -10.70 -4.18 -5.66
CA LEU A 133 -11.95 -3.72 -5.06
C LEU A 133 -13.12 -3.87 -6.03
N PRO A 134 -14.34 -4.16 -5.52
CA PRO A 134 -15.55 -4.12 -6.33
C PRO A 134 -15.71 -2.74 -7.00
N HIS A 135 -16.20 -2.73 -8.25
CA HIS A 135 -16.30 -1.52 -9.10
C HIS A 135 -17.03 -0.34 -8.45
N ASP A 136 -18.03 -0.62 -7.64
CA ASP A 136 -18.83 0.39 -6.92
C ASP A 136 -17.99 1.17 -5.88
N ARG A 137 -16.94 0.56 -5.33
CA ARG A 137 -16.08 1.14 -4.30
C ARG A 137 -14.72 1.58 -4.82
N ALA A 138 -14.26 1.05 -5.95
CA ALA A 138 -12.98 1.44 -6.56
C ALA A 138 -12.93 2.96 -6.79
N PHE A 139 -14.04 3.57 -7.21
CA PHE A 139 -14.15 5.02 -7.42
C PHE A 139 -13.87 5.83 -6.15
N LEU A 140 -14.35 5.39 -4.98
CA LEU A 140 -14.09 6.07 -3.71
C LEU A 140 -12.58 6.09 -3.38
N TYR A 141 -11.89 5.00 -3.65
CA TYR A 141 -10.46 4.92 -3.39
C TYR A 141 -9.65 5.74 -4.39
N VAL A 142 -10.05 5.78 -5.65
CA VAL A 142 -9.41 6.61 -6.67
C VAL A 142 -9.56 8.11 -6.36
N THR A 143 -10.73 8.53 -5.85
CA THR A 143 -10.96 9.94 -5.48
C THR A 143 -10.25 10.34 -4.18
N LEU A 144 -9.91 9.38 -3.32
CA LEU A 144 -9.19 9.66 -2.08
C LEU A 144 -7.75 10.16 -2.36
N ALA A 145 -7.08 9.69 -3.43
CA ALA A 145 -5.73 10.13 -3.82
C ALA A 145 -5.63 11.65 -4.00
N PRO A 146 -6.40 12.25 -4.91
CA PRO A 146 -6.33 13.70 -5.10
C PRO A 146 -6.78 14.48 -3.87
N ILE A 147 -7.67 13.92 -3.03
CA ILE A 147 -8.08 14.54 -1.77
C ILE A 147 -6.91 14.57 -0.79
N LEU A 148 -6.15 13.49 -0.65
CA LEU A 148 -4.98 13.44 0.24
C LEU A 148 -3.87 14.38 -0.25
N VAL A 149 -3.53 14.34 -1.54
CA VAL A 149 -2.51 15.24 -2.11
C VAL A 149 -2.95 16.69 -2.00
N GLY A 150 -4.19 16.99 -2.38
CA GLY A 150 -4.75 18.34 -2.25
C GLY A 150 -4.83 18.81 -0.79
N GLY A 151 -5.14 17.89 0.14
CA GLY A 151 -5.13 18.14 1.57
C GLY A 151 -3.74 18.51 2.09
N ILE A 152 -2.69 17.77 1.70
CA ILE A 152 -1.31 18.09 2.04
C ILE A 152 -0.95 19.48 1.48
N ALA A 153 -1.23 19.74 0.20
CA ALA A 153 -0.96 21.02 -0.43
C ALA A 153 -1.64 22.20 0.30
N LEU A 154 -2.90 22.03 0.71
CA LEU A 154 -3.63 23.05 1.47
C LEU A 154 -3.05 23.26 2.86
N LEU A 155 -2.65 22.20 3.56
CA LEU A 155 -2.04 22.29 4.89
C LEU A 155 -0.65 22.95 4.83
N GLU A 156 0.12 22.67 3.79
CA GLU A 156 1.41 23.36 3.53
C GLU A 156 1.17 24.84 3.17
N TYR A 157 0.20 25.14 2.32
CA TYR A 157 -0.14 26.51 1.96
C TYR A 157 -0.57 27.38 3.17
N HIS A 158 -1.31 26.78 4.10
CA HIS A 158 -1.75 27.46 5.33
C HIS A 158 -0.66 27.49 6.42
N GLY A 159 0.54 26.93 6.17
CA GLY A 159 1.64 26.90 7.14
C GLY A 159 1.39 25.99 8.35
N ILE A 160 0.40 25.08 8.26
CA ILE A 160 0.12 24.09 9.31
C ILE A 160 1.14 22.96 9.24
N LEU A 161 1.54 22.56 8.05
CA LEU A 161 2.65 21.65 7.79
C LEU A 161 3.86 22.46 7.32
N THR A 162 5.04 22.13 7.84
CA THR A 162 6.30 22.73 7.38
C THR A 162 6.58 22.27 5.96
N HIS A 163 6.69 23.22 5.05
CA HIS A 163 7.10 22.94 3.68
C HIS A 163 8.57 22.50 3.66
N VAL A 164 8.86 21.37 3.02
CA VAL A 164 10.22 20.88 2.83
C VAL A 164 10.68 21.33 1.46
N ASN A 165 11.49 22.40 1.41
CA ASN A 165 12.12 22.85 0.15
C ASN A 165 13.19 21.84 -0.26
N VAL A 166 13.07 21.27 -1.46
CA VAL A 166 14.02 20.29 -2.00
C VAL A 166 15.08 20.98 -2.87
N PHE A 167 14.80 22.21 -3.29
CA PHE A 167 15.67 23.00 -4.18
C PHE A 167 15.89 24.40 -3.57
N GLU A 168 16.91 24.55 -2.75
CA GLU A 168 17.57 25.83 -2.48
C GLU A 168 19.01 25.82 -2.98
#